data_3995f77c00c60ed18434a66b1724392b
#
_entry.id   3995f77c00c60ed18434a66b1724392b
#
_cell.length_a   1.000
_cell.length_b   1.000
_cell.length_c   1.000
_cell.angle_alpha   90.00
_cell.angle_beta   90.00
_cell.angle_gamma   90.00
#
_symmetry.space_group_name_H-M   'P 1'
#
loop_
_entity.id
_entity.type
_entity.pdbx_description
1 polymer ?
#
loop_
_entity_poly.entity_id
_entity_poly.type
_entity_poly.pdbx_seq_one_letter_code
_entity_poly.pdbx_strand_id
1 'polypeptide(L)'
;MEPIDMRTPDVEVTFRFHDTRRTGVRDGYRPAHRVLEDYLTTGVHHYFDVVEVAPDGEARGTITFITPESYPNSMWEGKVIDIQEGARVVGIAIVEKVLNPVLEK
;
A
#
# COMPACT_ATOMS: atom_id res chain seq x y z
N MET A 1 10.65 7.38 -19.43
CA MET A 1 9.71 7.32 -18.27
C MET A 1 10.26 6.35 -17.22
N GLU A 2 10.27 6.76 -15.99
CA GLU A 2 10.73 5.90 -14.92
C GLU A 2 9.70 4.84 -14.56
N PRO A 3 10.14 3.62 -14.20
CA PRO A 3 9.23 2.64 -13.63
C PRO A 3 8.58 3.19 -12.37
N ILE A 4 7.34 2.76 -12.09
CA ILE A 4 6.59 3.26 -10.94
C ILE A 4 7.31 3.03 -9.60
N ASP A 5 7.98 1.89 -9.46
CA ASP A 5 8.68 1.54 -8.23
C ASP A 5 9.98 2.32 -8.01
N MET A 6 10.37 3.16 -8.98
CA MET A 6 11.51 4.07 -8.87
C MET A 6 11.10 5.48 -8.45
N ARG A 7 9.80 5.73 -8.37
CA ARG A 7 9.28 7.05 -7.95
C ARG A 7 9.41 7.24 -6.45
N THR A 8 9.31 8.51 -6.01
CA THR A 8 9.15 8.81 -4.60
C THR A 8 7.85 8.17 -4.11
N PRO A 9 7.87 7.44 -2.99
CA PRO A 9 6.66 6.83 -2.45
C PRO A 9 5.59 7.86 -2.11
N ASP A 10 4.35 7.42 -2.11
CA ASP A 10 3.20 8.29 -1.86
C ASP A 10 2.82 8.34 -0.39
N VAL A 11 2.90 7.21 0.32
CA VAL A 11 2.58 7.13 1.75
C VAL A 11 3.54 6.19 2.46
N GLU A 12 3.80 6.50 3.73
CA GLU A 12 4.47 5.57 4.64
C GLU A 12 3.39 4.93 5.50
N VAL A 13 3.45 3.62 5.67
CA VAL A 13 2.38 2.85 6.29
C VAL A 13 2.91 1.75 7.19
N THR A 14 2.02 1.23 8.04
CA THR A 14 2.21 -0.06 8.70
C THR A 14 1.28 -1.05 8.02
N PHE A 15 1.87 -2.12 7.49
CA PHE A 15 1.13 -3.21 6.86
C PHE A 15 0.82 -4.28 7.89
N ARG A 16 -0.41 -4.79 7.85
CA ARG A 16 -0.83 -5.96 8.62
C ARG A 16 -1.49 -6.93 7.66
N PHE A 17 -0.84 -8.06 7.42
CA PHE A 17 -1.32 -9.06 6.47
C PHE A 17 -2.08 -10.17 7.18
N HIS A 18 -3.06 -10.72 6.48
CA HIS A 18 -3.73 -11.96 6.84
C HIS A 18 -4.15 -12.62 5.54
N ASP A 19 -4.33 -13.92 5.58
CA ASP A 19 -4.83 -14.68 4.43
C ASP A 19 -4.12 -14.38 3.11
N THR A 20 -2.82 -14.09 3.18
CA THR A 20 -1.98 -13.93 2.00
C THR A 20 -1.54 -15.31 1.51
N ARG A 21 -0.65 -15.35 0.53
CA ARG A 21 -0.12 -16.60 0.02
C ARG A 21 0.57 -17.36 1.14
N ARG A 22 0.66 -18.69 0.96
CA ARG A 22 1.34 -19.60 1.87
C ARG A 22 2.72 -19.09 2.31
N THR A 23 3.46 -18.50 1.38
CA THR A 23 4.82 -18.01 1.63
C THR A 23 4.85 -16.54 2.04
N GLY A 24 3.70 -15.90 2.18
CA GLY A 24 3.64 -14.47 2.47
C GLY A 24 3.86 -13.62 1.22
N VAL A 25 4.34 -12.40 1.41
CA VAL A 25 4.57 -11.45 0.32
C VAL A 25 6.01 -10.93 0.36
N ARG A 26 6.52 -10.55 -0.81
CA ARG A 26 7.88 -10.03 -0.95
C ARG A 26 7.87 -8.56 -1.26
N ASP A 27 8.98 -7.91 -0.98
CA ASP A 27 9.22 -6.52 -1.37
C ASP A 27 8.94 -6.36 -2.87
N GLY A 28 8.22 -5.30 -3.24
CA GLY A 28 7.77 -5.10 -4.61
C GLY A 28 6.39 -5.65 -4.92
N TYR A 29 5.72 -6.23 -3.94
CA TYR A 29 4.35 -6.74 -4.06
C TYR A 29 3.41 -5.65 -4.59
N ARG A 30 2.53 -6.00 -5.54
CA ARG A 30 1.67 -5.04 -6.26
C ARG A 30 0.18 -5.37 -6.17
N PRO A 31 -0.41 -5.37 -4.98
CA PRO A 31 -1.83 -5.67 -4.85
C PRO A 31 -2.69 -4.44 -5.16
N ALA A 32 -4.01 -4.64 -5.14
CA ALA A 32 -4.96 -3.55 -5.20
C ALA A 32 -5.17 -2.96 -3.80
N HIS A 33 -5.52 -1.69 -3.76
CA HIS A 33 -5.77 -0.94 -2.53
C HIS A 33 -7.09 -0.19 -2.66
N ARG A 34 -7.95 -0.32 -1.66
CA ARG A 34 -9.21 0.43 -1.66
C ARG A 34 -8.95 1.80 -1.06
N VAL A 35 -8.54 2.72 -1.92
CA VAL A 35 -8.19 4.09 -1.51
C VAL A 35 -9.42 4.95 -1.25
N LEU A 36 -10.52 4.66 -1.94
CA LEU A 36 -11.83 5.26 -1.72
C LEU A 36 -12.85 4.12 -1.69
N GLU A 37 -14.04 4.39 -1.17
CA GLU A 37 -15.08 3.37 -1.02
C GLU A 37 -15.31 2.58 -2.31
N ASP A 38 -15.34 3.28 -3.44
CA ASP A 38 -15.63 2.68 -4.75
C ASP A 38 -14.42 2.61 -5.66
N TYR A 39 -13.21 2.78 -5.15
CA TYR A 39 -12.03 2.87 -6.00
C TYR A 39 -10.90 1.98 -5.51
N LEU A 40 -10.54 1.01 -6.35
CA LEU A 40 -9.37 0.18 -6.15
C LEU A 40 -8.26 0.64 -7.06
N THR A 41 -7.05 0.72 -6.54
CA THR A 41 -5.88 1.09 -7.33
C THR A 41 -4.69 0.22 -6.98
N THR A 42 -3.87 -0.08 -7.97
CA THR A 42 -2.64 -0.83 -7.76
C THR A 42 -1.59 0.08 -7.11
N GLY A 43 -0.84 -0.48 -6.17
CA GLY A 43 0.31 0.19 -5.59
C GLY A 43 1.42 -0.80 -5.37
N VAL A 44 2.65 -0.30 -5.32
CA VAL A 44 3.85 -1.11 -5.11
C VAL A 44 4.28 -0.95 -3.66
N HIS A 45 4.45 -2.08 -2.97
CA HIS A 45 4.91 -2.11 -1.58
C HIS A 45 6.43 -2.17 -1.52
N HIS A 46 7.00 -1.37 -0.63
CA HIS A 46 8.39 -1.48 -0.24
C HIS A 46 8.40 -1.66 1.28
N TYR A 47 9.05 -2.72 1.77
CA TYR A 47 9.12 -3.01 3.21
C TYR A 47 10.46 -2.57 3.75
N PHE A 48 10.46 -1.88 4.90
CA PHE A 48 11.69 -1.47 5.55
C PHE A 48 12.31 -2.70 6.24
N ASP A 49 13.62 -2.83 6.10
CA ASP A 49 14.42 -3.82 6.85
C ASP A 49 14.10 -5.30 6.62
N VAL A 50 13.13 -5.63 5.76
CA VAL A 50 12.82 -7.03 5.42
C VAL A 50 12.56 -7.16 3.93
N VAL A 51 12.84 -8.35 3.38
CA VAL A 51 12.54 -8.64 1.98
C VAL A 51 11.26 -9.44 1.82
N GLU A 52 10.78 -10.05 2.90
CA GLU A 52 9.54 -10.83 2.92
C GLU A 52 8.77 -10.55 4.20
N VAL A 53 7.45 -10.61 4.10
CA VAL A 53 6.55 -10.53 5.24
C VAL A 53 5.75 -11.83 5.29
N ALA A 54 5.75 -12.48 6.45
CA ALA A 54 5.04 -13.74 6.67
C ALA A 54 3.54 -13.58 6.42
N PRO A 55 2.81 -14.67 6.14
CA PRO A 55 1.38 -14.60 5.81
C PRO A 55 0.50 -13.87 6.81
N ASP A 56 0.82 -13.93 8.10
CA ASP A 56 0.07 -13.21 9.13
C ASP A 56 0.95 -12.15 9.80
N GLY A 57 1.93 -11.64 9.06
CA GLY A 57 2.93 -10.74 9.60
C GLY A 57 2.61 -9.27 9.44
N GLU A 58 3.45 -8.47 10.05
CA GLU A 58 3.40 -7.01 9.94
C GLU A 58 4.74 -6.49 9.45
N ALA A 59 4.69 -5.34 8.78
CA ALA A 59 5.90 -4.64 8.39
C ALA A 59 5.59 -3.16 8.24
N ARG A 60 6.59 -2.32 8.45
CA ARG A 60 6.51 -0.91 8.08
C ARG A 60 7.11 -0.76 6.68
N GLY A 61 6.60 0.20 5.96
CA GLY A 61 7.11 0.44 4.61
C GLY A 61 6.38 1.56 3.92
N THR A 62 6.41 1.54 2.60
CA THR A 62 5.77 2.56 1.78
C THR A 62 4.90 1.93 0.70
N ILE A 63 3.97 2.73 0.18
CA ILE A 63 3.21 2.37 -1.01
C ILE A 63 3.44 3.47 -2.06
N THR A 64 3.73 3.05 -3.28
CA THR A 64 3.78 3.93 -4.44
C THR A 64 2.60 3.56 -5.33
N PHE A 65 1.61 4.44 -5.44
CA PHE A 65 0.41 4.20 -6.23
C PHE A 65 0.66 4.50 -7.70
N ILE A 66 -0.08 3.83 -8.60
CA ILE A 66 0.12 4.03 -10.04
C ILE A 66 -0.50 5.34 -10.55
N THR A 67 -1.59 5.80 -9.93
CA THR A 67 -2.31 7.00 -10.39
C THR A 67 -2.77 7.87 -9.22
N PRO A 68 -1.85 8.37 -8.39
CA PRO A 68 -2.27 9.14 -7.20
C PRO A 68 -3.08 10.39 -7.54
N GLU A 69 -2.86 10.98 -8.69
CA GLU A 69 -3.59 12.16 -9.15
C GLU A 69 -5.07 11.91 -9.42
N SER A 70 -5.48 10.64 -9.47
CA SER A 70 -6.88 10.28 -9.69
C SER A 70 -7.73 10.32 -8.42
N TYR A 71 -7.10 10.40 -7.25
CA TYR A 71 -7.81 10.45 -5.97
C TYR A 71 -7.14 11.44 -5.01
N PRO A 72 -7.06 12.73 -5.42
CA PRO A 72 -6.39 13.74 -4.59
C PRO A 72 -7.13 13.96 -3.27
N ASN A 73 -6.41 14.44 -2.27
CA ASN A 73 -6.95 14.79 -0.96
C ASN A 73 -7.65 13.63 -0.25
N SER A 74 -7.19 12.42 -0.50
CA SER A 74 -7.84 11.19 -0.01
C SER A 74 -7.09 10.50 1.14
N MET A 75 -5.94 11.01 1.53
CA MET A 75 -5.08 10.36 2.52
C MET A 75 -4.84 11.26 3.73
N TRP A 76 -4.79 10.65 4.89
CA TRP A 76 -4.48 11.31 6.15
C TRP A 76 -3.84 10.31 7.09
N GLU A 77 -3.12 10.83 8.07
CA GLU A 77 -2.49 10.01 9.10
C GLU A 77 -3.57 9.23 9.87
N GLY A 78 -3.39 7.94 9.98
CA GLY A 78 -4.34 7.05 10.64
C GLY A 78 -5.36 6.40 9.72
N LYS A 79 -5.44 6.82 8.43
CA LYS A 79 -6.35 6.17 7.49
C LYS A 79 -6.00 4.69 7.35
N VAL A 80 -7.02 3.84 7.33
CA VAL A 80 -6.87 2.40 7.11
C VAL A 80 -7.32 2.07 5.70
N ILE A 81 -6.43 1.41 4.95
CA ILE A 81 -6.67 1.06 3.54
C ILE A 81 -6.67 -0.46 3.44
N ASP A 82 -7.74 -1.03 2.87
CA ASP A 82 -7.79 -2.47 2.61
C ASP A 82 -6.85 -2.84 1.47
N ILE A 83 -6.14 -3.94 1.63
CA ILE A 83 -5.26 -4.52 0.61
C ILE A 83 -5.97 -5.75 0.07
N GLN A 84 -6.10 -5.85 -1.27
CA GLN A 84 -6.90 -6.89 -1.88
C GLN A 84 -6.17 -7.60 -3.01
N GLU A 85 -6.47 -8.90 -3.13
CA GLU A 85 -6.13 -9.70 -4.30
C GLU A 85 -7.46 -10.11 -4.92
N GLY A 86 -7.82 -9.46 -6.03
CA GLY A 86 -9.17 -9.59 -6.58
C GLY A 86 -10.17 -9.05 -5.56
N ALA A 87 -11.19 -9.84 -5.24
CA ALA A 87 -12.22 -9.46 -4.28
C ALA A 87 -11.85 -9.82 -2.83
N ARG A 88 -10.72 -10.50 -2.62
CA ARG A 88 -10.33 -10.99 -1.30
C ARG A 88 -9.44 -9.97 -0.59
N VAL A 89 -9.83 -9.58 0.61
CA VAL A 89 -9.00 -8.71 1.45
C VAL A 89 -7.90 -9.57 2.07
N VAL A 90 -6.64 -9.17 1.88
CA VAL A 90 -5.48 -9.91 2.39
C VAL A 90 -4.71 -9.14 3.46
N GLY A 91 -5.18 -7.96 3.80
CA GLY A 91 -4.55 -7.16 4.84
C GLY A 91 -5.03 -5.73 4.84
N ILE A 92 -4.39 -4.93 5.69
CA ILE A 92 -4.63 -3.50 5.75
C ILE A 92 -3.30 -2.76 5.76
N ALA A 93 -3.35 -1.50 5.32
CA ALA A 93 -2.25 -0.55 5.46
C ALA A 93 -2.77 0.62 6.28
N ILE A 94 -2.08 0.93 7.37
CA ILE A 94 -2.42 2.08 8.23
C ILE A 94 -1.47 3.20 7.86
N VAL A 95 -2.00 4.31 7.37
CA VAL A 95 -1.18 5.45 6.94
C VAL A 95 -0.53 6.10 8.15
N GLU A 96 0.80 6.15 8.15
CA GLU A 96 1.60 6.81 9.18
C GLU A 96 1.98 8.22 8.75
N LYS A 97 2.23 8.40 7.45
CA LYS A 97 2.65 9.70 6.92
C LYS A 97 2.27 9.79 5.44
N VAL A 98 1.72 10.92 5.05
CA VAL A 98 1.44 11.21 3.64
C VAL A 98 2.66 11.92 3.07
N LEU A 99 3.30 11.31 2.07
CA LEU A 99 4.52 11.83 1.47
C LEU A 99 4.24 12.63 0.21
N ASN A 100 3.18 12.28 -0.52
CA ASN A 100 2.79 12.96 -1.74
C ASN A 100 1.74 14.01 -1.43
N PRO A 101 2.05 15.33 -1.59
CA PRO A 101 1.12 16.40 -1.24
C PRO A 101 -0.22 16.34 -1.97
N VAL A 102 -0.25 15.76 -3.18
CA VAL A 102 -1.50 15.62 -3.95
C VAL A 102 -2.53 14.80 -3.19
N LEU A 103 -2.08 13.80 -2.41
CA LEU A 103 -2.95 12.89 -1.66
C LEU A 103 -3.38 13.46 -0.32
N GLU A 104 -2.70 14.44 0.19
CA GLU A 104 -2.94 14.95 1.54
C GLU A 104 -4.30 15.64 1.64
N LYS A 105 -5.07 15.20 2.62
CA LYS A 105 -6.38 15.77 2.90
C LYS A 105 -6.26 17.12 3.61
#